data_76ce064b7850c32f5ccd6c9a34db6f68
#
_entry.id   76ce064b7850c32f5ccd6c9a34db6f68
#
_cell.length_a   1.000
_cell.length_b   1.000
_cell.length_c   1.000
_cell.angle_alpha   90.00
_cell.angle_beta   90.00
_cell.angle_gamma   90.00
#
_symmetry.space_group_name_H-M   'P 1'
#
loop_
_entity.id
_entity.type
_entity.pdbx_description
1 polymer ?
#
loop_
_entity_poly.entity_id
_entity_poly.type
_entity_poly.pdbx_seq_one_letter_code
_entity_poly.pdbx_strand_id
1 'polypeptide(L)'
;LGVGFRRSKVPRNTEQSLAQAGNFAGLACIWGWDMLSLKVYNRQGQEVDQVEVNPSDFGGRVNRQLLHDAVVQYLANQRAGTHSTLRRGEVAGSTKKLFKQKGTGNARVGNKRTNKRRGGGTAKGPKPRDYSYYMPKKAQRAATRMAILSKFEDNQAIIIEDLNIATPKTKEIKGVLTALKLLGAKESAQSDGFDPNLNGVSCLIGVAKGETEEGKTNHKNLYLSARNLPTVRVAPADELNVYQILRQKRLVLTKSALVALTAKVRRETANAAKGA
;
A
#
# COMPACT_ATOMS: atom_id res chain seq x y z
N LEU A 1 46.09 -1.50 20.30
CA LEU A 1 45.81 -0.08 20.55
C LEU A 1 44.30 0.10 20.74
N GLY A 2 43.83 0.03 22.01
CA GLY A 2 42.44 0.20 22.38
C GLY A 2 42.11 1.66 22.56
N VAL A 3 41.10 2.15 21.84
CA VAL A 3 40.55 3.50 22.02
C VAL A 3 39.37 3.38 22.99
N GLY A 4 39.60 3.76 24.26
CA GLY A 4 38.59 3.82 25.29
C GLY A 4 37.60 4.98 25.08
N PHE A 5 36.36 4.64 24.91
CA PHE A 5 35.23 5.60 24.84
C PHE A 5 34.92 6.09 26.25
N ARG A 6 35.35 7.31 26.60
CA ARG A 6 34.95 7.97 27.83
C ARG A 6 33.50 8.44 27.75
N ARG A 7 32.62 7.83 28.58
CA ARG A 7 31.27 8.34 28.84
C ARG A 7 31.40 9.65 29.65
N SER A 8 30.97 10.76 29.05
CA SER A 8 30.82 12.04 29.75
C SER A 8 29.67 11.96 30.76
N LYS A 9 29.95 12.22 32.03
CA LYS A 9 28.97 12.34 33.10
C LYS A 9 28.17 13.63 32.90
N VAL A 10 26.85 13.49 32.75
CA VAL A 10 25.89 14.63 32.76
C VAL A 10 25.83 15.20 34.23
N PRO A 11 25.93 16.51 34.41
CA PRO A 11 25.91 17.12 35.74
C PRO A 11 24.51 17.04 36.35
N ARG A 12 24.43 16.66 37.65
CA ARG A 12 23.21 16.42 38.45
C ARG A 12 22.41 17.68 38.86
N ASN A 13 22.71 18.85 38.34
CA ASN A 13 22.09 20.10 38.83
C ASN A 13 20.93 20.62 37.97
N THR A 14 20.44 19.84 36.99
CA THR A 14 19.33 20.26 36.10
C THR A 14 17.94 19.82 36.60
N GLU A 15 17.85 18.95 37.63
CA GLU A 15 16.54 18.45 38.10
C GLU A 15 15.80 19.39 39.04
N GLN A 16 16.49 20.35 39.69
CA GLN A 16 15.85 21.26 40.65
C GLN A 16 15.29 22.56 40.05
N SER A 17 15.64 22.91 38.83
CA SER A 17 15.13 24.12 38.16
C SER A 17 13.83 23.90 37.36
N LEU A 18 13.41 22.65 37.17
CA LEU A 18 12.23 22.29 36.37
C LEU A 18 10.91 22.17 37.15
N ALA A 19 10.98 22.29 38.48
CA ALA A 19 9.80 22.18 39.34
C ALA A 19 8.99 23.48 39.50
N GLN A 20 9.42 24.62 38.94
CA GLN A 20 8.78 25.93 39.12
C GLN A 20 8.12 26.55 37.88
N ALA A 21 8.12 25.90 36.75
CA ALA A 21 7.42 26.39 35.54
C ALA A 21 6.18 25.54 35.26
N GLY A 22 5.05 25.99 35.82
CA GLY A 22 3.71 25.42 35.53
C GLY A 22 3.25 25.72 34.12
N ASN A 23 3.88 25.13 33.09
CA ASN A 23 3.37 25.10 31.74
C ASN A 23 3.72 23.76 31.09
N PHE A 24 2.78 22.81 31.14
CA PHE A 24 2.90 21.49 30.51
C PHE A 24 2.92 21.51 28.96
N ALA A 25 2.90 22.69 28.35
CA ALA A 25 3.02 22.84 26.90
C ALA A 25 4.46 22.71 26.35
N GLY A 26 5.49 22.69 27.21
CA GLY A 26 6.91 22.70 26.80
C GLY A 26 7.61 21.34 26.76
N LEU A 27 6.98 20.24 27.21
CA LEU A 27 7.64 18.93 27.29
C LEU A 27 7.54 18.08 26.02
N ALA A 28 6.79 18.52 25.02
CA ALA A 28 6.70 17.85 23.72
C ALA A 28 7.95 18.05 22.82
N CYS A 29 8.83 19.00 23.14
CA CYS A 29 9.99 19.36 22.31
C CYS A 29 11.26 18.54 22.51
N ILE A 30 11.29 17.53 23.40
CA ILE A 30 12.52 16.76 23.66
C ILE A 30 12.70 15.58 22.69
N TRP A 31 11.63 15.19 21.98
CA TRP A 31 11.66 14.20 20.89
C TRP A 31 11.06 14.84 19.64
N GLY A 32 11.87 15.59 18.90
CA GLY A 32 11.51 16.42 17.76
C GLY A 32 10.68 15.77 16.64
N TRP A 33 9.43 15.45 16.93
CA TRP A 33 8.43 15.09 15.92
C TRP A 33 7.49 16.28 15.76
N ASP A 34 7.74 17.09 14.74
CA ASP A 34 6.84 18.19 14.40
C ASP A 34 5.44 17.62 14.08
N MET A 35 4.40 18.19 14.71
CA MET A 35 3.01 17.83 14.42
C MET A 35 2.70 18.15 12.96
N LEU A 36 2.11 17.19 12.25
CA LEU A 36 1.70 17.38 10.87
C LEU A 36 0.31 18.00 10.82
N SER A 37 0.20 19.22 10.29
CA SER A 37 -1.08 19.89 10.06
C SER A 37 -1.65 19.48 8.69
N LEU A 38 -2.82 18.87 8.66
CA LEU A 38 -3.52 18.45 7.46
C LEU A 38 -4.77 19.31 7.26
N LYS A 39 -4.93 19.83 6.04
CA LYS A 39 -6.09 20.67 5.67
C LYS A 39 -7.32 19.82 5.44
N VAL A 40 -8.44 20.26 5.99
CA VAL A 40 -9.77 19.64 5.80
C VAL A 40 -10.57 20.46 4.79
N TYR A 41 -11.12 19.79 3.80
CA TYR A 41 -11.89 20.38 2.73
C TYR A 41 -13.37 19.98 2.82
N ASN A 42 -14.25 20.87 2.37
CA ASN A 42 -15.66 20.56 2.13
C ASN A 42 -15.83 19.92 0.71
N ARG A 43 -17.06 19.57 0.37
CA ARG A 43 -17.39 19.01 -0.97
C ARG A 43 -17.15 20.00 -2.12
N GLN A 44 -17.09 21.29 -1.84
CA GLN A 44 -16.84 22.37 -2.80
C GLN A 44 -15.35 22.66 -2.99
N GLY A 45 -14.47 21.95 -2.26
CA GLY A 45 -13.01 22.13 -2.33
C GLY A 45 -12.49 23.37 -1.57
N GLN A 46 -13.30 23.94 -0.67
CA GLN A 46 -12.88 25.02 0.21
C GLN A 46 -12.26 24.45 1.49
N GLU A 47 -11.22 25.10 2.01
CA GLU A 47 -10.61 24.77 3.29
C GLU A 47 -11.54 25.22 4.43
N VAL A 48 -11.92 24.29 5.30
CA VAL A 48 -12.83 24.55 6.44
C VAL A 48 -12.10 24.47 7.76
N ASP A 49 -11.19 23.50 7.91
CA ASP A 49 -10.56 23.19 9.19
C ASP A 49 -9.14 22.66 8.97
N GLN A 50 -8.37 22.52 10.04
CA GLN A 50 -7.07 21.85 10.04
C GLN A 50 -7.05 20.80 11.14
N VAL A 51 -6.52 19.63 10.85
CA VAL A 51 -6.37 18.53 11.80
C VAL A 51 -4.89 18.25 12.01
N GLU A 52 -4.46 18.29 13.26
CA GLU A 52 -3.12 17.93 13.66
C GLU A 52 -3.00 16.41 13.86
N VAL A 53 -1.98 15.82 13.26
CA VAL A 53 -1.70 14.39 13.33
C VAL A 53 -0.31 14.21 13.92
N ASN A 54 -0.21 13.35 14.94
CA ASN A 54 1.07 12.99 15.52
C ASN A 54 1.74 11.89 14.68
N PRO A 55 2.93 12.12 14.11
CA PRO A 55 3.67 11.11 13.35
C PRO A 55 3.96 9.82 14.14
N SER A 56 4.12 9.93 15.45
CA SER A 56 4.38 8.79 16.34
C SER A 56 3.26 7.75 16.29
N ASP A 57 2.01 8.17 16.11
CA ASP A 57 0.86 7.27 15.99
C ASP A 57 1.00 6.38 14.73
N PHE A 58 1.65 6.88 13.68
CA PHE A 58 1.86 6.16 12.42
C PHE A 58 3.24 5.52 12.27
N GLY A 59 4.00 5.42 13.37
CA GLY A 59 5.31 4.76 13.40
C GLY A 59 6.50 5.70 13.35
N GLY A 60 6.28 7.01 13.38
CA GLY A 60 7.27 8.07 13.53
C GLY A 60 8.24 8.23 12.36
N ARG A 61 8.69 7.16 11.73
CA ARG A 61 9.65 7.19 10.63
C ARG A 61 9.29 6.22 9.52
N VAL A 62 9.41 6.66 8.27
CA VAL A 62 9.14 5.84 7.09
C VAL A 62 10.33 4.91 6.79
N ASN A 63 10.11 3.59 6.83
CA ASN A 63 11.09 2.58 6.40
C ASN A 63 10.78 2.11 4.98
N ARG A 64 11.57 2.58 4.00
CA ARG A 64 11.40 2.27 2.57
C ARG A 64 11.53 0.78 2.28
N GLN A 65 12.45 0.08 2.95
CA GLN A 65 12.66 -1.35 2.74
C GLN A 65 11.42 -2.17 3.16
N LEU A 66 10.86 -1.86 4.33
CA LEU A 66 9.65 -2.52 4.81
C LEU A 66 8.45 -2.29 3.89
N LEU A 67 8.31 -1.09 3.33
CA LEU A 67 7.27 -0.77 2.34
C LEU A 67 7.46 -1.56 1.05
N HIS A 68 8.69 -1.65 0.54
CA HIS A 68 9.03 -2.45 -0.63
C HIS A 68 8.68 -3.92 -0.42
N ASP A 69 9.10 -4.52 0.71
CA ASP A 69 8.85 -5.92 1.01
C ASP A 69 7.36 -6.22 1.12
N ALA A 70 6.56 -5.30 1.70
CA ALA A 70 5.10 -5.43 1.76
C ALA A 70 4.44 -5.37 0.38
N VAL A 71 4.93 -4.53 -0.54
CA VAL A 71 4.45 -4.49 -1.93
C VAL A 71 4.80 -5.77 -2.67
N VAL A 72 6.04 -6.25 -2.54
CA VAL A 72 6.49 -7.51 -3.15
C VAL A 72 5.66 -8.69 -2.65
N GLN A 73 5.40 -8.75 -1.32
CA GLN A 73 4.53 -9.76 -0.73
C GLN A 73 3.14 -9.74 -1.36
N TYR A 74 2.51 -8.57 -1.43
CA TYR A 74 1.16 -8.44 -1.98
C TYR A 74 1.10 -8.92 -3.45
N LEU A 75 2.06 -8.51 -4.27
CA LEU A 75 2.12 -8.90 -5.68
C LEU A 75 2.44 -10.39 -5.86
N ALA A 76 3.34 -10.95 -5.04
CA ALA A 76 3.68 -12.37 -5.08
C ALA A 76 2.47 -13.24 -4.73
N ASN A 77 1.71 -12.85 -3.69
CA ASN A 77 0.53 -13.60 -3.23
C ASN A 77 -0.66 -13.54 -4.20
N GLN A 78 -0.64 -12.61 -5.16
CA GLN A 78 -1.65 -12.57 -6.24
C GLN A 78 -1.38 -13.59 -7.37
N ARG A 79 -0.17 -14.14 -7.46
CA ARG A 79 0.21 -15.06 -8.52
C ARG A 79 -0.35 -16.45 -8.24
N ALA A 80 -1.23 -16.93 -9.13
CA ALA A 80 -1.82 -18.27 -9.00
C ALA A 80 -0.81 -19.42 -9.19
N GLY A 81 0.26 -19.21 -9.95
CA GLY A 81 1.31 -20.20 -10.16
C GLY A 81 0.91 -21.49 -10.89
N THR A 82 -0.24 -21.52 -11.54
CA THR A 82 -0.83 -22.71 -12.18
C THR A 82 -0.25 -23.06 -13.54
N HIS A 83 0.67 -22.25 -14.07
CA HIS A 83 1.29 -22.49 -15.40
C HIS A 83 2.06 -23.82 -15.40
N SER A 84 1.80 -24.65 -16.43
CA SER A 84 2.43 -25.96 -16.59
C SER A 84 2.71 -26.25 -18.04
N THR A 85 3.83 -26.92 -18.29
CA THR A 85 4.18 -27.44 -19.60
C THR A 85 4.56 -28.90 -19.51
N LEU A 86 4.29 -29.63 -20.59
CA LEU A 86 4.66 -31.03 -20.67
C LEU A 86 6.15 -31.18 -21.04
N ARG A 87 6.90 -31.86 -20.19
CA ARG A 87 8.29 -32.25 -20.47
C ARG A 87 8.32 -33.54 -21.30
N ARG A 88 9.46 -33.85 -21.89
CA ARG A 88 9.63 -35.03 -22.74
C ARG A 88 9.17 -36.35 -22.13
N GLY A 89 9.19 -36.49 -20.82
CA GLY A 89 8.72 -37.68 -20.08
C GLY A 89 7.18 -37.71 -19.95
N GLU A 90 6.51 -36.57 -20.03
CA GLU A 90 5.07 -36.40 -19.76
C GLU A 90 4.26 -36.41 -21.08
N VAL A 91 4.92 -36.11 -22.21
CA VAL A 91 4.26 -36.11 -23.51
C VAL A 91 3.94 -37.56 -23.94
N ALA A 92 2.71 -37.78 -24.44
CA ALA A 92 2.32 -39.07 -24.97
C ALA A 92 3.17 -39.46 -26.21
N GLY A 93 3.53 -40.72 -26.32
CA GLY A 93 4.31 -41.23 -27.42
C GLY A 93 5.36 -42.27 -27.04
N SER A 94 6.01 -42.89 -28.03
CA SER A 94 7.02 -43.93 -27.81
C SER A 94 8.33 -43.38 -27.27
N THR A 95 8.93 -44.13 -26.38
CA THR A 95 10.30 -43.89 -25.84
C THR A 95 11.37 -44.58 -26.69
N LYS A 96 10.97 -45.45 -27.66
CA LYS A 96 11.88 -46.17 -28.54
C LYS A 96 12.72 -45.20 -29.38
N LYS A 97 14.00 -45.53 -29.54
CA LYS A 97 14.88 -44.84 -30.48
C LYS A 97 14.35 -45.00 -31.91
N LEU A 98 14.28 -43.86 -32.66
CA LEU A 98 13.65 -43.85 -33.97
C LEU A 98 14.37 -44.72 -34.99
N PHE A 99 15.70 -44.71 -35.01
CA PHE A 99 16.54 -45.51 -35.92
C PHE A 99 17.90 -45.77 -35.29
N LYS A 100 18.69 -46.67 -35.93
CA LYS A 100 20.03 -47.06 -35.48
C LYS A 100 20.97 -45.86 -35.37
N GLN A 101 21.98 -45.95 -34.51
CA GLN A 101 22.90 -44.85 -34.24
C GLN A 101 23.77 -44.46 -35.45
N LYS A 102 24.08 -45.42 -36.33
CA LYS A 102 24.92 -45.30 -37.51
C LYS A 102 24.30 -46.10 -38.67
N GLY A 103 24.72 -45.83 -39.91
CA GLY A 103 24.30 -46.60 -41.09
C GLY A 103 22.96 -46.19 -41.72
N THR A 104 22.38 -45.04 -41.33
CA THR A 104 21.10 -44.55 -41.90
C THR A 104 21.24 -43.30 -42.79
N GLY A 105 22.44 -42.69 -42.87
CA GLY A 105 22.65 -41.41 -43.55
C GLY A 105 21.99 -40.21 -42.90
N ASN A 106 21.17 -40.40 -41.90
CA ASN A 106 20.43 -39.33 -41.20
C ASN A 106 21.15 -38.82 -39.96
N ALA A 107 20.83 -37.60 -39.52
CA ALA A 107 21.33 -37.05 -38.26
C ALA A 107 20.90 -37.97 -37.06
N ARG A 108 21.79 -38.10 -36.10
CA ARG A 108 21.54 -38.93 -34.90
C ARG A 108 20.34 -38.37 -34.10
N VAL A 109 19.37 -39.22 -33.81
CA VAL A 109 18.15 -38.86 -33.08
C VAL A 109 17.83 -39.94 -32.05
N GLY A 110 17.35 -39.48 -30.87
CA GLY A 110 16.83 -40.37 -29.84
C GLY A 110 15.38 -40.78 -30.09
N ASN A 111 14.52 -40.54 -29.12
CA ASN A 111 13.09 -40.84 -29.21
C ASN A 111 12.27 -39.72 -29.88
N LYS A 112 10.99 -40.00 -30.21
CA LYS A 112 10.06 -39.06 -30.84
C LYS A 112 9.70 -37.87 -29.96
N ARG A 113 9.76 -38.02 -28.62
CA ARG A 113 9.34 -37.01 -27.61
C ARG A 113 10.42 -35.96 -27.27
N THR A 114 11.57 -35.98 -27.94
CA THR A 114 12.64 -35.01 -27.67
C THR A 114 12.19 -33.59 -27.99
N ASN A 115 12.68 -32.62 -27.20
CA ASN A 115 12.33 -31.20 -27.32
C ASN A 115 12.71 -30.55 -28.67
N LYS A 116 13.59 -31.17 -29.46
CA LYS A 116 13.99 -30.73 -30.81
C LYS A 116 13.00 -31.11 -31.91
N ARG A 117 11.97 -31.89 -31.61
CA ARG A 117 11.04 -32.40 -32.60
C ARG A 117 9.64 -31.82 -32.42
N ARG A 118 8.88 -31.74 -33.54
CA ARG A 118 7.45 -31.42 -33.49
C ARG A 118 6.71 -32.44 -32.64
N GLY A 119 5.84 -31.99 -31.74
CA GLY A 119 5.15 -32.85 -30.80
C GLY A 119 6.03 -33.39 -29.67
N GLY A 120 7.26 -32.89 -29.54
CA GLY A 120 8.13 -33.19 -28.38
C GLY A 120 7.81 -32.33 -27.18
N GLY A 121 8.39 -32.69 -26.02
CA GLY A 121 8.19 -31.96 -24.78
C GLY A 121 9.01 -30.68 -24.71
N THR A 122 8.59 -29.76 -23.87
CA THR A 122 9.29 -28.48 -23.60
C THR A 122 10.54 -28.72 -22.73
N ALA A 123 11.69 -28.15 -23.14
CA ALA A 123 12.90 -28.17 -22.31
C ALA A 123 12.81 -27.10 -21.23
N LYS A 124 13.04 -27.49 -19.94
CA LYS A 124 13.03 -26.56 -18.79
C LYS A 124 11.77 -25.69 -18.69
N GLY A 125 10.63 -26.17 -19.21
CA GLY A 125 9.37 -25.44 -19.16
C GLY A 125 8.86 -25.22 -17.72
N PRO A 126 7.98 -24.25 -17.52
CA PRO A 126 7.45 -23.94 -16.18
C PRO A 126 6.63 -25.11 -15.64
N LYS A 127 6.70 -25.30 -14.33
CA LYS A 127 5.87 -26.22 -13.57
C LYS A 127 5.07 -25.43 -12.54
N PRO A 128 3.89 -25.92 -12.14
CA PRO A 128 3.12 -25.30 -11.08
C PRO A 128 3.96 -25.19 -9.82
N ARG A 129 3.95 -24.00 -9.21
CA ARG A 129 4.61 -23.74 -7.94
C ARG A 129 3.86 -22.68 -7.16
N ASP A 130 4.01 -22.71 -5.84
CA ASP A 130 3.58 -21.66 -4.95
C ASP A 130 4.56 -20.48 -5.02
N TYR A 131 4.02 -19.28 -5.18
CA TYR A 131 4.76 -18.01 -5.16
C TYR A 131 4.52 -17.23 -3.87
N SER A 132 3.73 -17.76 -2.94
CA SER A 132 3.37 -17.04 -1.73
C SER A 132 4.61 -16.64 -0.92
N TYR A 133 4.54 -15.41 -0.41
CA TYR A 133 5.56 -14.82 0.44
C TYR A 133 4.95 -14.45 1.78
N TYR A 134 5.47 -14.97 2.87
CA TYR A 134 4.97 -14.71 4.21
C TYR A 134 5.69 -13.52 4.85
N MET A 135 4.91 -12.63 5.47
CA MET A 135 5.40 -11.53 6.32
C MET A 135 4.63 -11.54 7.65
N PRO A 136 5.29 -11.31 8.79
CA PRO A 136 4.62 -11.22 10.09
C PRO A 136 3.53 -10.15 10.11
N LYS A 137 2.38 -10.44 10.72
CA LYS A 137 1.24 -9.50 10.80
C LYS A 137 1.62 -8.15 11.43
N LYS A 138 2.52 -8.15 12.44
CA LYS A 138 3.03 -6.90 13.06
C LYS A 138 3.79 -6.04 12.03
N ALA A 139 4.60 -6.64 11.17
CA ALA A 139 5.33 -5.94 10.11
C ALA A 139 4.38 -5.38 9.04
N GLN A 140 3.35 -6.13 8.62
CA GLN A 140 2.34 -5.65 7.67
C GLN A 140 1.57 -4.43 8.21
N ARG A 141 1.15 -4.47 9.49
CA ARG A 141 0.48 -3.35 10.14
C ARG A 141 1.38 -2.12 10.26
N ALA A 142 2.65 -2.32 10.64
CA ALA A 142 3.64 -1.24 10.67
C ALA A 142 3.85 -0.63 9.28
N ALA A 143 3.98 -1.46 8.23
CA ALA A 143 4.11 -1.01 6.86
C ALA A 143 2.90 -0.18 6.40
N THR A 144 1.66 -0.59 6.73
CA THR A 144 0.45 0.18 6.38
C THR A 144 0.45 1.55 7.06
N ARG A 145 0.81 1.63 8.35
CA ARG A 145 0.92 2.90 9.06
C ARG A 145 1.97 3.81 8.45
N MET A 146 3.15 3.28 8.15
CA MET A 146 4.23 4.04 7.51
C MET A 146 3.87 4.50 6.09
N ALA A 147 3.07 3.72 5.34
CA ALA A 147 2.58 4.12 4.03
C ALA A 147 1.63 5.33 4.10
N ILE A 148 0.76 5.36 5.12
CA ILE A 148 -0.12 6.51 5.39
C ILE A 148 0.72 7.73 5.80
N LEU A 149 1.69 7.55 6.71
CA LEU A 149 2.60 8.61 7.15
C LEU A 149 3.35 9.22 5.97
N SER A 150 3.90 8.41 5.06
CA SER A 150 4.56 8.90 3.85
C SER A 150 3.66 9.81 3.01
N LYS A 151 2.34 9.48 2.90
CA LYS A 151 1.38 10.36 2.20
C LYS A 151 1.12 11.68 2.92
N PHE A 152 1.21 11.69 4.24
CA PHE A 152 1.08 12.91 5.04
C PHE A 152 2.32 13.81 4.91
N GLU A 153 3.52 13.23 5.05
CA GLU A 153 4.80 13.94 4.90
C GLU A 153 4.95 14.55 3.50
N ASP A 154 4.56 13.83 2.45
CA ASP A 154 4.63 14.29 1.06
C ASP A 154 3.50 15.28 0.66
N ASN A 155 2.61 15.68 1.59
CA ASN A 155 1.43 16.50 1.31
C ASN A 155 0.54 15.92 0.19
N GLN A 156 0.48 14.60 0.10
CA GLN A 156 -0.33 13.85 -0.86
C GLN A 156 -1.69 13.40 -0.28
N ALA A 157 -1.94 13.67 0.99
CA ALA A 157 -3.20 13.37 1.65
C ALA A 157 -4.13 14.59 1.64
N ILE A 158 -5.41 14.32 1.40
CA ILE A 158 -6.50 15.31 1.42
C ILE A 158 -7.55 14.78 2.38
N ILE A 159 -7.95 15.59 3.34
CA ILE A 159 -9.02 15.22 4.27
C ILE A 159 -10.30 15.92 3.85
N ILE A 160 -11.40 15.17 3.77
CA ILE A 160 -12.73 15.71 3.49
C ILE A 160 -13.57 15.53 4.74
N GLU A 161 -14.36 16.54 5.05
CA GLU A 161 -15.24 16.53 6.21
C GLU A 161 -16.21 15.36 6.15
N ASP A 162 -16.97 15.23 5.06
CA ASP A 162 -17.92 14.15 4.86
C ASP A 162 -18.21 13.85 3.38
N LEU A 163 -18.41 12.56 3.05
CA LEU A 163 -18.68 12.04 1.71
C LEU A 163 -19.94 11.17 1.70
N ASN A 164 -21.07 11.70 2.23
CA ASN A 164 -22.32 10.96 2.21
C ASN A 164 -23.05 11.12 0.88
N ILE A 165 -23.30 10.01 0.19
CA ILE A 165 -24.02 9.94 -1.08
C ILE A 165 -25.29 9.11 -0.89
N ALA A 166 -26.44 9.77 -0.92
CA ALA A 166 -27.73 9.12 -0.73
C ALA A 166 -28.06 8.13 -1.88
N THR A 167 -27.79 8.55 -3.12
CA THR A 167 -28.03 7.73 -4.32
C THR A 167 -26.74 7.49 -5.10
N PRO A 168 -26.49 6.29 -5.63
CA PRO A 168 -25.27 6.02 -6.37
C PRO A 168 -25.23 6.75 -7.73
N LYS A 169 -24.59 7.92 -7.79
CA LYS A 169 -24.42 8.72 -8.99
C LYS A 169 -22.96 9.12 -9.21
N THR A 170 -22.42 8.78 -10.37
CA THR A 170 -21.04 9.12 -10.75
C THR A 170 -20.81 10.63 -10.90
N LYS A 171 -21.86 11.39 -11.29
CA LYS A 171 -21.79 12.83 -11.48
C LYS A 171 -21.46 13.57 -10.19
N GLU A 172 -22.01 13.15 -9.06
CA GLU A 172 -21.76 13.76 -7.76
C GLU A 172 -20.30 13.62 -7.34
N ILE A 173 -19.75 12.39 -7.39
CA ILE A 173 -18.32 12.16 -7.07
C ILE A 173 -17.40 12.90 -8.05
N LYS A 174 -17.70 12.86 -9.33
CA LYS A 174 -16.94 13.59 -10.33
C LYS A 174 -16.91 15.09 -10.01
N GLY A 175 -18.01 15.67 -9.60
CA GLY A 175 -18.09 17.08 -9.17
C GLY A 175 -17.17 17.37 -7.97
N VAL A 176 -17.23 16.57 -6.92
CA VAL A 176 -16.36 16.69 -5.73
C VAL A 176 -14.89 16.59 -6.09
N LEU A 177 -14.51 15.57 -6.88
CA LEU A 177 -13.10 15.36 -7.26
C LEU A 177 -12.58 16.46 -8.19
N THR A 178 -13.45 17.04 -9.01
CA THR A 178 -13.09 18.21 -9.84
C THR A 178 -12.90 19.46 -8.98
N ALA A 179 -13.76 19.69 -7.98
CA ALA A 179 -13.62 20.78 -7.03
C ALA A 179 -12.31 20.68 -6.22
N LEU A 180 -11.90 19.48 -5.86
CA LEU A 180 -10.61 19.19 -5.21
C LEU A 180 -9.41 19.18 -6.17
N LYS A 181 -9.61 19.53 -7.45
CA LYS A 181 -8.58 19.55 -8.51
C LYS A 181 -7.88 18.18 -8.73
N LEU A 182 -8.57 17.09 -8.42
CA LEU A 182 -8.05 15.71 -8.63
C LEU A 182 -8.42 15.15 -10.01
N LEU A 183 -9.50 15.64 -10.62
CA LEU A 183 -9.89 15.29 -11.98
C LEU A 183 -9.74 16.53 -12.88
N GLY A 184 -9.14 16.36 -14.06
CA GLY A 184 -8.99 17.44 -15.04
C GLY A 184 -7.69 18.25 -14.94
N ALA A 185 -6.89 18.11 -13.90
CA ALA A 185 -5.56 18.70 -13.85
C ALA A 185 -4.61 17.87 -14.74
N LYS A 186 -4.20 18.43 -15.87
CA LYS A 186 -3.02 17.96 -16.61
C LYS A 186 -1.81 18.36 -15.77
N GLU A 187 -1.45 17.57 -14.76
CA GLU A 187 -0.13 17.71 -14.17
C GLU A 187 0.88 17.41 -15.28
N SER A 188 1.83 18.34 -15.47
CA SER A 188 2.91 18.25 -16.45
C SER A 188 3.52 16.84 -16.42
N ALA A 189 3.51 16.18 -17.57
CA ALA A 189 3.87 14.79 -17.82
C ALA A 189 5.38 14.50 -17.61
N GLN A 190 5.96 14.87 -16.48
CA GLN A 190 7.40 14.77 -16.22
C GLN A 190 7.81 13.83 -15.09
N SER A 191 6.93 12.96 -14.58
CA SER A 191 7.34 11.95 -13.61
C SER A 191 6.70 10.58 -13.88
N ASP A 192 7.53 9.69 -14.36
CA ASP A 192 7.55 8.24 -14.16
C ASP A 192 6.23 7.43 -14.24
N GLY A 193 6.00 6.82 -15.40
CA GLY A 193 5.10 5.66 -15.53
C GLY A 193 3.61 5.97 -15.57
N PHE A 194 3.22 7.16 -15.97
CA PHE A 194 1.83 7.57 -16.13
C PHE A 194 1.29 7.17 -17.50
N ASP A 195 0.15 6.45 -17.53
CA ASP A 195 -0.62 6.23 -18.75
C ASP A 195 -1.15 7.58 -19.27
N PRO A 196 -0.70 8.07 -20.45
CA PRO A 196 -1.09 9.39 -20.97
C PRO A 196 -2.58 9.50 -21.30
N ASN A 197 -3.32 8.40 -21.28
CA ASN A 197 -4.76 8.34 -21.58
C ASN A 197 -5.65 8.58 -20.34
N LEU A 198 -5.09 8.70 -19.13
CA LEU A 198 -5.84 8.93 -17.90
C LEU A 198 -5.91 10.42 -17.58
N ASN A 199 -7.02 11.05 -17.93
CA ASN A 199 -7.31 12.46 -17.58
C ASN A 199 -7.57 12.61 -16.07
N GLY A 200 -6.50 12.70 -15.24
CA GLY A 200 -6.62 12.95 -13.81
C GLY A 200 -5.55 12.29 -12.95
N VAL A 201 -5.39 12.80 -11.75
CA VAL A 201 -4.47 12.25 -10.74
C VAL A 201 -5.10 11.02 -10.12
N SER A 202 -4.37 9.91 -10.05
CA SER A 202 -4.87 8.69 -9.42
C SER A 202 -5.09 8.91 -7.91
N CYS A 203 -6.29 8.60 -7.40
CA CYS A 203 -6.64 8.81 -6.01
C CYS A 203 -7.27 7.56 -5.36
N LEU A 204 -6.99 7.39 -4.07
CA LEU A 204 -7.58 6.39 -3.19
C LEU A 204 -8.47 7.09 -2.17
N ILE A 205 -9.74 6.75 -2.15
CA ILE A 205 -10.71 7.30 -1.19
C ILE A 205 -10.87 6.29 -0.07
N GLY A 206 -10.44 6.67 1.14
CA GLY A 206 -10.63 5.90 2.36
C GLY A 206 -11.81 6.43 3.18
N VAL A 207 -12.79 5.58 3.42
CA VAL A 207 -14.01 5.93 4.17
C VAL A 207 -14.09 5.08 5.43
N ALA A 208 -14.58 5.64 6.53
CA ALA A 208 -14.84 4.85 7.73
C ALA A 208 -15.89 3.77 7.43
N LYS A 209 -15.63 2.55 7.90
CA LYS A 209 -16.63 1.48 7.85
C LYS A 209 -17.67 1.78 8.92
N GLY A 210 -18.82 2.30 8.51
CA GLY A 210 -19.93 2.52 9.44
C GLY A 210 -20.42 1.19 10.04
N GLU A 211 -20.55 1.12 11.35
CA GLU A 211 -21.14 -0.03 12.04
C GLU A 211 -22.66 -0.05 11.85
N THR A 212 -23.26 1.11 11.62
CA THR A 212 -24.68 1.28 11.35
C THR A 212 -25.04 0.90 9.90
N GLU A 213 -26.28 0.47 9.67
CA GLU A 213 -26.78 0.13 8.31
C GLU A 213 -26.67 1.32 7.35
N GLU A 214 -26.87 2.55 7.84
CA GLU A 214 -26.68 3.77 7.07
C GLU A 214 -25.22 3.96 6.62
N GLY A 215 -24.24 3.68 7.48
CA GLY A 215 -22.82 3.73 7.14
C GLY A 215 -22.42 2.70 6.08
N LYS A 216 -22.99 1.48 6.15
CA LYS A 216 -22.76 0.44 5.15
C LYS A 216 -23.38 0.81 3.80
N THR A 217 -24.58 1.41 3.79
CA THR A 217 -25.24 1.87 2.55
C THR A 217 -24.48 3.02 1.92
N ASN A 218 -23.99 3.98 2.70
CA ASN A 218 -23.16 5.09 2.21
C ASN A 218 -21.87 4.61 1.57
N HIS A 219 -21.16 3.67 2.20
CA HIS A 219 -19.96 3.07 1.62
C HIS A 219 -20.26 2.36 0.29
N LYS A 220 -21.35 1.57 0.23
CA LYS A 220 -21.80 0.89 -0.99
C LYS A 220 -22.15 1.89 -2.09
N ASN A 221 -22.89 2.95 -1.78
CA ASN A 221 -23.28 3.99 -2.73
C ASN A 221 -22.06 4.73 -3.27
N LEU A 222 -21.10 5.06 -2.38
CA LEU A 222 -19.84 5.69 -2.76
C LEU A 222 -19.01 4.79 -3.69
N TYR A 223 -18.88 3.50 -3.36
CA TYR A 223 -18.19 2.53 -4.20
C TYR A 223 -18.83 2.40 -5.59
N LEU A 224 -20.15 2.26 -5.65
CA LEU A 224 -20.89 2.15 -6.93
C LEU A 224 -20.74 3.42 -7.78
N SER A 225 -20.71 4.59 -7.13
CA SER A 225 -20.56 5.87 -7.81
C SER A 225 -19.13 6.10 -8.34
N ALA A 226 -18.11 5.61 -7.64
CA ALA A 226 -16.71 5.86 -7.98
C ALA A 226 -16.09 4.78 -8.88
N ARG A 227 -16.56 3.52 -8.83
CA ARG A 227 -15.92 2.38 -9.51
C ARG A 227 -15.77 2.54 -11.03
N ASN A 228 -16.62 3.35 -11.67
CA ASN A 228 -16.55 3.60 -13.10
C ASN A 228 -15.46 4.62 -13.49
N LEU A 229 -14.89 5.33 -12.52
CA LEU A 229 -13.80 6.29 -12.77
C LEU A 229 -12.46 5.56 -12.74
N PRO A 230 -11.69 5.54 -13.86
CA PRO A 230 -10.48 4.70 -13.97
C PRO A 230 -9.35 5.10 -13.00
N THR A 231 -9.31 6.37 -12.61
CA THR A 231 -8.28 6.94 -11.71
C THR A 231 -8.64 6.85 -10.24
N VAL A 232 -9.88 6.45 -9.91
CA VAL A 232 -10.41 6.49 -8.55
C VAL A 232 -10.59 5.08 -8.01
N ARG A 233 -10.12 4.86 -6.78
CA ARG A 233 -10.40 3.64 -6.01
C ARG A 233 -11.00 4.01 -4.68
N VAL A 234 -11.96 3.22 -4.22
CA VAL A 234 -12.60 3.37 -2.91
C VAL A 234 -12.31 2.13 -2.10
N ALA A 235 -11.89 2.31 -0.86
CA ALA A 235 -11.68 1.24 0.09
C ALA A 235 -12.10 1.69 1.49
N PRO A 236 -12.61 0.79 2.34
CA PRO A 236 -12.81 1.11 3.74
C PRO A 236 -11.45 1.37 4.40
N ALA A 237 -11.41 2.32 5.33
CA ALA A 237 -10.18 2.72 6.01
C ALA A 237 -9.49 1.55 6.74
N ASP A 238 -10.29 0.62 7.25
CA ASP A 238 -9.79 -0.57 7.96
C ASP A 238 -9.11 -1.61 7.04
N GLU A 239 -9.45 -1.62 5.75
CA GLU A 239 -8.96 -2.59 4.77
C GLU A 239 -7.87 -2.02 3.86
N LEU A 240 -7.39 -0.80 4.16
CA LEU A 240 -6.29 -0.19 3.43
C LEU A 240 -5.03 -1.03 3.54
N ASN A 241 -4.40 -1.30 2.41
CA ASN A 241 -3.11 -1.99 2.35
C ASN A 241 -2.02 -1.12 1.69
N VAL A 242 -0.77 -1.46 1.95
CA VAL A 242 0.41 -0.72 1.48
C VAL A 242 0.41 -0.54 -0.03
N TYR A 243 0.10 -1.60 -0.79
CA TYR A 243 0.10 -1.56 -2.25
C TYR A 243 -0.93 -0.57 -2.81
N GLN A 244 -2.15 -0.55 -2.24
CA GLN A 244 -3.20 0.39 -2.67
C GLN A 244 -2.82 1.83 -2.39
N ILE A 245 -2.27 2.11 -1.19
CA ILE A 245 -1.86 3.45 -0.76
C ILE A 245 -0.73 3.99 -1.64
N LEU A 246 0.32 3.19 -1.88
CA LEU A 246 1.49 3.63 -2.64
C LEU A 246 1.23 3.69 -4.15
N ARG A 247 0.35 2.84 -4.68
CA ARG A 247 -0.01 2.84 -6.11
C ARG A 247 -0.70 4.14 -6.53
N GLN A 248 -1.49 4.75 -5.65
CA GLN A 248 -2.23 5.96 -5.95
C GLN A 248 -1.41 7.20 -5.55
N LYS A 249 -1.45 8.26 -6.36
CA LYS A 249 -0.73 9.51 -6.06
C LYS A 249 -1.33 10.24 -4.86
N ARG A 250 -2.65 10.36 -4.79
CA ARG A 250 -3.34 11.07 -3.73
C ARG A 250 -4.15 10.12 -2.85
N LEU A 251 -4.12 10.37 -1.56
CA LEU A 251 -4.93 9.69 -0.55
C LEU A 251 -6.00 10.66 -0.06
N VAL A 252 -7.25 10.32 -0.26
CA VAL A 252 -8.41 11.10 0.19
C VAL A 252 -9.04 10.36 1.37
N LEU A 253 -9.10 10.98 2.53
CA LEU A 253 -9.71 10.38 3.73
C LEU A 253 -10.87 11.24 4.21
N THR A 254 -11.94 10.61 4.68
CA THR A 254 -12.95 11.33 5.45
C THR A 254 -12.45 11.62 6.86
N LYS A 255 -12.89 12.72 7.50
CA LYS A 255 -12.52 13.07 8.87
C LYS A 255 -12.83 11.90 9.84
N SER A 256 -13.97 11.23 9.66
CA SER A 256 -14.35 10.03 10.40
C SER A 256 -13.39 8.86 10.18
N ALA A 257 -12.90 8.65 8.95
CA ALA A 257 -11.94 7.60 8.62
C ALA A 257 -10.58 7.85 9.29
N LEU A 258 -10.12 9.10 9.32
CA LEU A 258 -8.87 9.48 9.99
C LEU A 258 -8.96 9.20 11.50
N VAL A 259 -10.07 9.59 12.16
CA VAL A 259 -10.29 9.32 13.58
C VAL A 259 -10.32 7.82 13.86
N ALA A 260 -10.99 7.02 13.01
CA ALA A 260 -11.02 5.56 13.15
C ALA A 260 -9.62 4.95 13.02
N LEU A 261 -8.82 5.40 12.05
CA LEU A 261 -7.44 4.94 11.85
C LEU A 261 -6.56 5.26 13.05
N THR A 262 -6.59 6.49 13.57
CA THR A 262 -5.80 6.87 14.75
C THR A 262 -6.22 6.10 15.99
N ALA A 263 -7.51 5.90 16.22
CA ALA A 263 -8.02 5.10 17.33
C ALA A 263 -7.59 3.63 17.24
N LYS A 264 -7.63 3.03 16.02
CA LYS A 264 -7.16 1.67 15.77
C LYS A 264 -5.67 1.51 16.08
N VAL A 265 -4.86 2.46 15.62
CA VAL A 265 -3.41 2.46 15.87
C VAL A 265 -3.10 2.53 17.36
N ARG A 266 -3.76 3.43 18.09
CA ARG A 266 -3.58 3.58 19.56
C ARG A 266 -4.00 2.30 20.31
N ARG A 267 -5.07 1.62 19.92
CA ARG A 267 -5.45 0.31 20.46
C ARG A 267 -4.40 -0.76 20.20
N GLU A 268 -3.84 -0.82 19.00
CA GLU A 268 -2.80 -1.79 18.64
C GLU A 268 -1.50 -1.56 19.40
N THR A 269 -1.09 -0.31 19.59
CA THR A 269 0.10 0.04 20.39
C THR A 269 -0.09 -0.26 21.87
N ALA A 270 -1.26 0.04 22.43
CA ALA A 270 -1.61 -0.29 23.83
C ALA A 270 -1.62 -1.81 24.06
N ASN A 271 -2.15 -2.60 23.13
CA ASN A 271 -2.15 -4.06 23.24
C ASN A 271 -0.73 -4.67 23.08
N ALA A 272 0.11 -4.06 22.26
CA ALA A 272 1.51 -4.47 22.14
C ALA A 272 2.32 -4.24 23.40
N ALA A 273 2.04 -3.12 24.12
CA ALA A 273 2.66 -2.80 25.41
C ALA A 273 2.21 -3.72 26.57
N LYS A 274 0.97 -4.25 26.50
CA LYS A 274 0.44 -5.19 27.52
C LYS A 274 0.91 -6.63 27.32
N GLY A 275 1.38 -7.00 26.13
CA GLY A 275 1.83 -8.34 25.76
C GLY A 275 3.36 -8.50 25.73
N ALA A 276 4.10 -7.50 26.16
CA ALA A 276 5.55 -7.50 26.38
C ALA A 276 5.86 -7.54 27.86
#